data_96a37f8a16a654699354062b5ce1534d
#
_entry.id   96a37f8a16a654699354062b5ce1534d
#
_cell.length_a   1.000
_cell.length_b   1.000
_cell.length_c   1.000
_cell.angle_alpha   90.00
_cell.angle_beta   90.00
_cell.angle_gamma   90.00
#
_symmetry.space_group_name_H-M   'P 1'
#
loop_
_entity.id
_entity.type
_entity.pdbx_description
1 polymer ?
#
loop_
_entity_poly.entity_id
_entity_poly.type
_entity_poly.pdbx_seq_one_letter_code
_entity_poly.pdbx_strand_id
1 'polypeptide(L)'
;MLRHYVPQDYSMLEAFQLSESDLKFVKTPEENITAAMSDNERYPIVVMDDRQCVAFFTLHRGKGVAPFSDNQDAVFFRSFSVDQRYRNRGIGKVVMEKLASFITSTFQDINEIVLTVNTDNPHAMALYRQQGYQYMGDSMFVGRPVHIMALTIK
;
A
#
# COMPACT_ATOMS: atom_id res chain seq x y z
N MET A 1 -1.73 13.03 5.67
CA MET A 1 -0.68 12.56 6.58
C MET A 1 -0.76 11.06 6.79
N LEU A 2 0.36 10.39 6.70
CA LEU A 2 0.46 8.94 6.88
C LEU A 2 0.86 8.64 8.32
N ARG A 3 0.18 7.71 8.96
CA ARG A 3 0.57 7.25 10.30
C ARG A 3 0.12 5.80 10.53
N HIS A 4 0.76 5.15 11.49
CA HIS A 4 0.38 3.80 11.87
C HIS A 4 -1.05 3.76 12.41
N TYR A 5 -1.77 2.70 12.03
CA TYR A 5 -3.06 2.38 12.63
C TYR A 5 -2.89 2.10 14.13
N VAL A 6 -3.80 2.60 14.93
CA VAL A 6 -3.94 2.23 16.34
C VAL A 6 -5.38 1.76 16.58
N PRO A 7 -5.63 0.92 17.63
CA PRO A 7 -6.98 0.37 17.85
C PRO A 7 -8.11 1.41 17.95
N GLN A 8 -7.79 2.60 18.40
CA GLN A 8 -8.77 3.69 18.48
C GLN A 8 -9.28 4.14 17.09
N ASP A 9 -8.55 3.81 16.04
CA ASP A 9 -8.96 4.16 14.67
C ASP A 9 -10.03 3.23 14.11
N TYR A 10 -10.30 2.09 14.76
CA TYR A 10 -11.17 1.06 14.19
C TYR A 10 -12.56 1.58 13.85
N SER A 11 -13.16 2.38 14.73
CA SER A 11 -14.49 2.95 14.49
C SER A 11 -14.52 3.86 13.25
N MET A 12 -13.44 4.59 13.02
CA MET A 12 -13.28 5.43 11.82
C MET A 12 -13.20 4.57 10.56
N LEU A 13 -12.50 3.43 10.63
CA LEU A 13 -12.35 2.53 9.49
C LEU A 13 -13.64 1.77 9.17
N GLU A 14 -14.54 1.58 10.12
CA GLU A 14 -15.85 1.01 9.86
C GLU A 14 -16.66 1.87 8.89
N ALA A 15 -16.43 3.18 8.88
CA ALA A 15 -17.10 4.11 7.98
C ALA A 15 -16.41 4.21 6.61
N PHE A 16 -15.25 3.59 6.44
CA PHE A 16 -14.47 3.64 5.19
C PHE A 16 -15.23 2.93 4.06
N GLN A 17 -15.40 3.62 2.94
CA GLN A 17 -16.20 3.11 1.83
C GLN A 17 -15.32 2.74 0.63
N LEU A 18 -15.37 1.46 0.25
CA LEU A 18 -14.76 0.96 -0.98
C LEU A 18 -15.82 0.87 -2.08
N SER A 19 -15.42 1.17 -3.31
CA SER A 19 -16.28 0.95 -4.47
C SER A 19 -16.48 -0.55 -4.72
N GLU A 20 -17.50 -0.93 -5.47
CA GLU A 20 -17.73 -2.33 -5.83
C GLU A 20 -16.54 -2.92 -6.59
N SER A 21 -15.91 -2.13 -7.47
CA SER A 21 -14.73 -2.60 -8.18
C SER A 21 -13.54 -2.83 -7.26
N ASP A 22 -13.34 -1.96 -6.26
CA ASP A 22 -12.28 -2.14 -5.28
C ASP A 22 -12.48 -3.39 -4.43
N LEU A 23 -13.72 -3.67 -4.02
CA LEU A 23 -14.04 -4.85 -3.21
C LEU A 23 -13.69 -6.17 -3.91
N LYS A 24 -13.63 -6.17 -5.24
CA LYS A 24 -13.22 -7.34 -6.01
C LYS A 24 -11.72 -7.59 -5.95
N PHE A 25 -10.91 -6.56 -5.69
CA PHE A 25 -9.47 -6.60 -5.91
C PHE A 25 -8.64 -6.29 -4.68
N VAL A 26 -9.21 -5.67 -3.66
CA VAL A 26 -8.50 -5.17 -2.50
C VAL A 26 -9.19 -5.67 -1.24
N LYS A 27 -8.39 -6.15 -0.28
CA LYS A 27 -8.92 -6.44 1.06
C LYS A 27 -9.34 -5.14 1.73
N THR A 28 -10.44 -5.20 2.49
CA THR A 28 -10.90 -4.04 3.26
C THR A 28 -9.88 -3.65 4.33
N PRO A 29 -9.95 -2.42 4.86
CA PRO A 29 -9.12 -2.05 6.01
C PRO A 29 -9.30 -3.00 7.19
N GLU A 30 -10.53 -3.42 7.51
CA GLU A 30 -10.80 -4.35 8.61
C GLU A 30 -10.14 -5.71 8.39
N GLU A 31 -10.20 -6.23 7.15
CA GLU A 31 -9.53 -7.49 6.81
C GLU A 31 -8.01 -7.38 6.96
N ASN A 32 -7.44 -6.22 6.58
CA ASN A 32 -6.01 -5.96 6.75
C ASN A 32 -5.61 -5.92 8.23
N ILE A 33 -6.43 -5.29 9.06
CA ILE A 33 -6.18 -5.22 10.50
C ILE A 33 -6.24 -6.60 11.12
N THR A 34 -7.24 -7.41 10.75
CA THR A 34 -7.36 -8.78 11.22
C THR A 34 -6.12 -9.60 10.84
N ALA A 35 -5.65 -9.49 9.61
CA ALA A 35 -4.44 -10.17 9.16
C ALA A 35 -3.21 -9.74 9.97
N ALA A 36 -3.11 -8.45 10.29
CA ALA A 36 -1.98 -7.93 11.06
C ALA A 36 -1.97 -8.40 12.52
N MET A 37 -3.12 -8.74 13.07
CA MET A 37 -3.21 -9.25 14.44
C MET A 37 -2.48 -10.59 14.62
N SER A 38 -2.35 -11.38 13.56
CA SER A 38 -1.67 -12.68 13.59
C SER A 38 -0.36 -12.68 12.80
N ASP A 39 0.07 -11.54 12.28
CA ASP A 39 1.29 -11.42 11.48
C ASP A 39 1.96 -10.07 11.79
N ASN A 40 2.99 -10.12 12.64
CA ASN A 40 3.69 -8.92 13.10
C ASN A 40 4.59 -8.29 12.02
N GLU A 41 4.66 -8.87 10.83
CA GLU A 41 5.36 -8.29 9.69
C GLU A 41 4.46 -7.35 8.87
N ARG A 42 3.19 -7.25 9.23
CA ARG A 42 2.21 -6.36 8.58
C ARG A 42 2.01 -5.12 9.43
N TYR A 43 2.08 -3.98 8.77
CA TYR A 43 1.93 -2.65 9.40
C TYR A 43 0.82 -1.91 8.69
N PRO A 44 -0.42 -1.93 9.24
CA PRO A 44 -1.52 -1.14 8.66
C PRO A 44 -1.25 0.36 8.84
N ILE A 45 -1.49 1.13 7.78
CA ILE A 45 -1.23 2.57 7.74
C ILE A 45 -2.51 3.28 7.33
N VAL A 46 -2.88 4.31 8.09
CA VAL A 46 -4.01 5.19 7.77
C VAL A 46 -3.51 6.48 7.17
N VAL A 47 -4.22 6.97 6.15
CA VAL A 47 -3.92 8.24 5.51
C VAL A 47 -4.99 9.23 5.96
N MET A 48 -4.57 10.23 6.71
CA MET A 48 -5.45 11.18 7.35
C MET A 48 -5.47 12.51 6.61
N ASP A 49 -6.66 13.04 6.41
CA ASP A 49 -6.88 14.44 6.02
C ASP A 49 -7.74 15.07 7.12
N ASP A 50 -7.12 15.92 7.93
CA ASP A 50 -7.72 16.44 9.15
C ASP A 50 -8.10 15.28 10.09
N ARG A 51 -9.37 15.10 10.41
CA ARG A 51 -9.83 14.05 11.33
C ARG A 51 -10.44 12.86 10.60
N GLN A 52 -10.27 12.79 9.28
CA GLN A 52 -10.89 11.77 8.46
C GLN A 52 -9.83 10.85 7.84
N CYS A 53 -10.09 9.55 7.84
CA CYS A 53 -9.28 8.61 7.10
C CYS A 53 -9.75 8.59 5.65
N VAL A 54 -8.90 9.06 4.74
CA VAL A 54 -9.24 9.17 3.32
C VAL A 54 -8.67 8.04 2.49
N ALA A 55 -7.66 7.33 3.01
CA ALA A 55 -7.03 6.20 2.32
C ALA A 55 -6.39 5.27 3.36
N PHE A 56 -6.05 4.08 2.90
CA PHE A 56 -5.48 3.04 3.74
C PHE A 56 -4.54 2.18 2.91
N PHE A 57 -3.47 1.67 3.52
CA PHE A 57 -2.63 0.64 2.92
C PHE A 57 -1.93 -0.16 4.01
N THR A 58 -1.29 -1.25 3.62
CA THR A 58 -0.46 -2.06 4.52
C THR A 58 0.95 -2.10 3.99
N LEU A 59 1.92 -1.97 4.88
CA LEU A 59 3.33 -2.26 4.62
C LEU A 59 3.61 -3.66 5.16
N HIS A 60 4.13 -4.54 4.32
CA HIS A 60 4.32 -5.95 4.66
C HIS A 60 5.77 -6.33 4.42
N ARG A 61 6.48 -6.65 5.50
CA ARG A 61 7.88 -7.09 5.46
C ARG A 61 7.95 -8.61 5.29
N GLY A 62 9.15 -9.13 5.19
CA GLY A 62 9.41 -10.57 5.23
C GLY A 62 8.60 -11.37 4.22
N LYS A 63 7.63 -12.11 4.69
CA LYS A 63 6.79 -12.97 3.86
C LYS A 63 6.01 -12.22 2.78
N GLY A 64 5.71 -10.95 3.01
CA GLY A 64 5.02 -10.14 2.02
C GLY A 64 5.91 -9.81 0.82
N VAL A 65 7.19 -9.69 1.04
CA VAL A 65 8.17 -9.34 0.00
C VAL A 65 8.69 -10.56 -0.74
N ALA A 66 8.85 -11.68 -0.05
CA ALA A 66 9.53 -12.87 -0.56
C ALA A 66 9.05 -13.34 -1.94
N PRO A 67 7.73 -13.30 -2.26
CA PRO A 67 7.27 -13.71 -3.60
C PRO A 67 7.77 -12.82 -4.73
N PHE A 68 8.23 -11.60 -4.43
CA PHE A 68 8.53 -10.58 -5.44
C PHE A 68 9.97 -10.10 -5.44
N SER A 69 10.72 -10.33 -4.36
CA SER A 69 12.09 -9.85 -4.23
C SER A 69 12.86 -10.70 -3.23
N ASP A 70 14.16 -10.86 -3.49
CA ASP A 70 15.09 -11.53 -2.57
C ASP A 70 15.67 -10.57 -1.53
N ASN A 71 15.35 -9.28 -1.63
CA ASN A 71 15.88 -8.26 -0.73
C ASN A 71 15.16 -8.33 0.62
N GLN A 72 15.88 -8.75 1.65
CA GLN A 72 15.34 -8.87 3.02
C GLN A 72 15.06 -7.52 3.68
N ASP A 73 15.63 -6.45 3.14
CA ASP A 73 15.44 -5.10 3.64
C ASP A 73 14.44 -4.29 2.80
N ALA A 74 13.62 -4.98 2.02
CA ALA A 74 12.53 -4.37 1.27
C ALA A 74 11.22 -4.44 2.06
N VAL A 75 10.27 -3.60 1.68
CA VAL A 75 8.90 -3.64 2.19
C VAL A 75 7.93 -3.67 1.02
N PHE A 76 6.87 -4.47 1.15
CA PHE A 76 5.82 -4.58 0.13
C PHE A 76 4.68 -3.64 0.49
N PHE A 77 4.40 -2.71 -0.41
CA PHE A 77 3.27 -1.78 -0.31
C PHE A 77 2.06 -2.46 -0.94
N ARG A 78 1.04 -2.73 -0.13
CA ARG A 78 -0.11 -3.50 -0.57
C ARG A 78 -1.43 -2.98 -0.02
N SER A 79 -2.52 -3.43 -0.65
CA SER A 79 -3.89 -3.15 -0.20
C SER A 79 -4.21 -1.66 -0.16
N PHE A 80 -3.59 -0.89 -1.06
CA PHE A 80 -3.87 0.55 -1.12
C PHE A 80 -5.26 0.79 -1.66
N SER A 81 -6.04 1.56 -0.90
CA SER A 81 -7.37 1.96 -1.30
C SER A 81 -7.66 3.38 -0.84
N VAL A 82 -8.45 4.10 -1.64
CA VAL A 82 -8.94 5.44 -1.32
C VAL A 82 -10.44 5.31 -1.06
N ASP A 83 -10.91 5.91 0.04
CA ASP A 83 -12.33 5.95 0.33
C ASP A 83 -13.05 6.60 -0.85
N GLN A 84 -14.11 5.95 -1.35
CA GLN A 84 -14.78 6.41 -2.58
C GLN A 84 -15.32 7.83 -2.48
N ARG A 85 -15.61 8.31 -1.27
CA ARG A 85 -16.10 9.69 -1.05
C ARG A 85 -15.02 10.74 -1.33
N TYR A 86 -13.76 10.34 -1.33
CA TYR A 86 -12.61 11.25 -1.49
C TYR A 86 -11.84 11.00 -2.78
N ARG A 87 -12.39 10.24 -3.72
CA ARG A 87 -11.73 9.95 -5.00
C ARG A 87 -11.64 11.20 -5.87
N ASN A 88 -10.72 11.14 -6.83
CA ASN A 88 -10.45 12.19 -7.82
C ASN A 88 -9.95 13.50 -7.18
N ARG A 89 -9.27 13.39 -6.04
CA ARG A 89 -8.65 14.51 -5.34
C ARG A 89 -7.14 14.43 -5.30
N GLY A 90 -6.54 13.51 -6.06
CA GLY A 90 -5.09 13.34 -6.12
C GLY A 90 -4.48 12.67 -4.89
N ILE A 91 -5.28 11.97 -4.07
CA ILE A 91 -4.80 11.34 -2.84
C ILE A 91 -3.74 10.28 -3.14
N GLY A 92 -3.95 9.44 -4.18
CA GLY A 92 -2.97 8.43 -4.56
C GLY A 92 -1.62 9.02 -4.88
N LYS A 93 -1.59 10.12 -5.62
CA LYS A 93 -0.35 10.82 -5.96
C LYS A 93 0.34 11.35 -4.70
N VAL A 94 -0.42 11.99 -3.80
CA VAL A 94 0.13 12.52 -2.56
C VAL A 94 0.72 11.40 -1.70
N VAL A 95 0.04 10.27 -1.58
CA VAL A 95 0.53 9.12 -0.83
C VAL A 95 1.86 8.64 -1.40
N MET A 96 1.94 8.47 -2.72
CA MET A 96 3.16 7.98 -3.37
C MET A 96 4.30 8.98 -3.24
N GLU A 97 4.02 10.27 -3.22
CA GLU A 97 5.05 11.30 -3.00
C GLU A 97 5.62 11.26 -1.58
N LYS A 98 4.80 10.88 -0.60
CA LYS A 98 5.19 10.89 0.83
C LYS A 98 5.69 9.54 1.33
N LEU A 99 5.47 8.46 0.58
CA LEU A 99 5.68 7.10 1.07
C LEU A 99 7.15 6.84 1.43
N ALA A 100 8.08 7.22 0.57
CA ALA A 100 9.51 6.99 0.80
C ALA A 100 10.00 7.66 2.09
N SER A 101 9.63 8.92 2.30
CA SER A 101 9.99 9.65 3.52
C SER A 101 9.37 9.03 4.75
N PHE A 102 8.12 8.61 4.66
CA PHE A 102 7.43 7.95 5.77
C PHE A 102 8.14 6.66 6.17
N ILE A 103 8.49 5.83 5.19
CA ILE A 103 9.18 4.56 5.44
C ILE A 103 10.56 4.80 6.02
N THR A 104 11.31 5.75 5.47
CA THR A 104 12.65 6.09 5.95
C THR A 104 12.63 6.55 7.41
N SER A 105 11.64 7.34 7.80
CA SER A 105 11.53 7.81 9.17
C SER A 105 10.98 6.78 10.15
N THR A 106 10.28 5.77 9.64
CA THR A 106 9.64 4.74 10.46
C THR A 106 10.51 3.50 10.61
N PHE A 107 11.18 3.08 9.54
CA PHE A 107 12.00 1.86 9.47
C PHE A 107 13.40 2.23 9.02
N GLN A 108 14.38 2.12 9.92
CA GLN A 108 15.76 2.51 9.63
C GLN A 108 16.46 1.53 8.68
N ASP A 109 16.02 0.29 8.64
CA ASP A 109 16.66 -0.80 7.91
C ASP A 109 16.06 -1.07 6.54
N ILE A 110 14.97 -0.40 6.16
CA ILE A 110 14.34 -0.60 4.85
C ILE A 110 15.06 0.26 3.80
N ASN A 111 15.45 -0.39 2.69
CA ASN A 111 16.16 0.28 1.59
C ASN A 111 15.42 0.22 0.25
N GLU A 112 14.28 -0.48 0.19
CA GLU A 112 13.55 -0.65 -1.07
C GLU A 112 12.06 -0.79 -0.80
N ILE A 113 11.24 -0.17 -1.65
CA ILE A 113 9.79 -0.35 -1.67
C ILE A 113 9.45 -1.20 -2.89
N VAL A 114 8.69 -2.27 -2.69
CA VAL A 114 8.20 -3.14 -3.75
C VAL A 114 6.68 -3.03 -3.79
N LEU A 115 6.12 -2.97 -4.99
CA LEU A 115 4.68 -3.02 -5.18
C LEU A 115 4.35 -3.82 -6.43
N THR A 116 3.09 -4.20 -6.57
CA THR A 116 2.58 -4.85 -7.77
C THR A 116 1.46 -4.02 -8.36
N VAL A 117 1.34 -4.08 -9.68
CA VAL A 117 0.26 -3.41 -10.40
C VAL A 117 -0.32 -4.40 -11.40
N ASN A 118 -1.65 -4.47 -11.48
CA ASN A 118 -2.32 -5.34 -12.45
C ASN A 118 -1.87 -4.98 -13.87
N THR A 119 -1.63 -5.99 -14.70
CA THR A 119 -1.13 -5.78 -16.07
C THR A 119 -2.12 -4.99 -16.93
N ASP A 120 -3.40 -5.00 -16.58
CA ASP A 120 -4.44 -4.25 -17.28
C ASP A 120 -4.67 -2.84 -16.72
N ASN A 121 -3.76 -2.34 -15.88
CA ASN A 121 -3.86 -1.00 -15.28
C ASN A 121 -2.65 -0.13 -15.67
N PRO A 122 -2.55 0.30 -16.94
CA PRO A 122 -1.41 1.13 -17.38
C PRO A 122 -1.39 2.51 -16.72
N HIS A 123 -2.54 3.02 -16.28
CA HIS A 123 -2.61 4.31 -15.60
C HIS A 123 -1.85 4.28 -14.27
N ALA A 124 -2.08 3.25 -13.46
CA ALA A 124 -1.36 3.09 -12.20
C ALA A 124 0.14 2.88 -12.44
N MET A 125 0.49 2.08 -13.46
CA MET A 125 1.89 1.85 -13.80
C MET A 125 2.61 3.16 -14.17
N ALA A 126 1.94 4.02 -14.94
CA ALA A 126 2.49 5.33 -15.31
C ALA A 126 2.68 6.21 -14.07
N LEU A 127 1.73 6.20 -13.13
CA LEU A 127 1.85 6.95 -11.89
C LEU A 127 3.07 6.51 -11.08
N TYR A 128 3.28 5.21 -10.93
CA TYR A 128 4.42 4.69 -10.18
C TYR A 128 5.74 5.02 -10.87
N ARG A 129 5.80 4.92 -12.20
CA ARG A 129 6.99 5.33 -12.96
C ARG A 129 7.34 6.80 -12.74
N GLN A 130 6.33 7.67 -12.68
CA GLN A 130 6.54 9.08 -12.42
C GLN A 130 7.14 9.33 -11.04
N GLN A 131 6.88 8.43 -10.10
CA GLN A 131 7.44 8.51 -8.75
C GLN A 131 8.81 7.81 -8.62
N GLY A 132 9.36 7.34 -9.73
CA GLY A 132 10.69 6.74 -9.76
C GLY A 132 10.73 5.23 -9.65
N TYR A 133 9.59 4.56 -9.59
CA TYR A 133 9.54 3.11 -9.54
C TYR A 133 9.96 2.52 -10.88
N GLN A 134 10.71 1.43 -10.84
CA GLN A 134 11.20 0.72 -12.02
C GLN A 134 10.52 -0.63 -12.14
N TYR A 135 10.25 -1.03 -13.38
CA TYR A 135 9.72 -2.35 -13.68
C TYR A 135 10.78 -3.43 -13.39
N MET A 136 10.40 -4.45 -12.62
CA MET A 136 11.31 -5.52 -12.18
C MET A 136 10.95 -6.88 -12.75
N GLY A 137 9.81 -7.04 -13.38
CA GLY A 137 9.36 -8.31 -13.93
C GLY A 137 7.87 -8.54 -13.72
N ASP A 138 7.41 -9.70 -14.15
CA ASP A 138 6.01 -10.10 -14.03
C ASP A 138 5.85 -11.23 -13.02
N SER A 139 4.68 -11.31 -12.42
CA SER A 139 4.33 -12.35 -11.46
C SER A 139 2.83 -12.54 -11.41
N MET A 140 2.39 -13.38 -10.48
CA MET A 140 0.98 -13.54 -10.14
C MET A 140 0.77 -13.09 -8.71
N PHE A 141 -0.32 -12.37 -8.48
CA PHE A 141 -0.71 -11.96 -7.14
C PHE A 141 -2.20 -12.11 -6.97
N VAL A 142 -2.62 -12.90 -5.99
CA VAL A 142 -4.04 -13.20 -5.71
C VAL A 142 -4.77 -13.64 -7.00
N GLY A 143 -4.12 -14.57 -7.74
CA GLY A 143 -4.69 -15.14 -8.96
C GLY A 143 -4.70 -14.23 -10.19
N ARG A 144 -3.96 -13.12 -10.17
CA ARG A 144 -3.93 -12.16 -11.28
C ARG A 144 -2.53 -11.90 -11.77
N PRO A 145 -2.38 -11.68 -13.10
CA PRO A 145 -1.09 -11.24 -13.62
C PRO A 145 -0.80 -9.80 -13.19
N VAL A 146 0.41 -9.60 -12.68
CA VAL A 146 0.87 -8.30 -12.20
C VAL A 146 2.27 -8.00 -12.72
N HIS A 147 2.57 -6.70 -12.80
CA HIS A 147 3.94 -6.21 -12.95
C HIS A 147 4.49 -5.90 -11.56
N ILE A 148 5.73 -6.31 -11.32
CA ILE A 148 6.46 -5.95 -10.10
C ILE A 148 7.20 -4.66 -10.38
N MET A 149 7.09 -3.70 -9.47
CA MET A 149 7.83 -2.44 -9.54
C MET A 149 8.51 -2.17 -8.22
N ALA A 150 9.65 -1.50 -8.26
CA ALA A 150 10.44 -1.23 -7.07
C ALA A 150 11.08 0.15 -7.11
N LEU A 151 11.26 0.74 -5.93
CA LEU A 151 11.96 2.01 -5.72
C LEU A 151 13.02 1.82 -4.65
N THR A 152 14.26 2.10 -4.99
CA THR A 152 15.36 2.14 -4.02
C THR A 152 15.30 3.46 -3.26
N ILE A 153 15.27 3.40 -1.92
CA ILE A 153 15.16 4.60 -1.08
C ILE A 153 16.40 4.85 -0.21
N LYS A 154 17.37 3.94 -0.29
CA LYS A 154 18.68 4.14 0.38
C LYS A 154 19.82 3.62 -0.47
#